data_80c59ad17848a8d974d63e7b3529d9bd
#
_entry.id   80c59ad17848a8d974d63e7b3529d9bd
#
_cell.length_a   1.000
_cell.length_b   1.000
_cell.length_c   1.000
_cell.angle_alpha   90.00
_cell.angle_beta   90.00
_cell.angle_gamma   90.00
#
_symmetry.space_group_name_H-M   'P 1'
#
loop_
_entity.id
_entity.type
_entity.pdbx_description
1 polymer ?
#
loop_
_entity_poly.entity_id
_entity_poly.type
_entity_poly.pdbx_seq_one_letter_code
_entity_poly.pdbx_strand_id
1 'polypeptide(L)'
;MANVLNHNWFFSVFLLILLLQIQTKVLCFQYKVGDLACWGLPTSANSQLYGKWSKYHNLTLGDSLLFLYPPSQDSVIQVTEESFKNCNIKNPILFMSNGNSLFNITTSKGDFYFTSGVAGHCQKNQKLHVSVGGGGGGGGVDAAAGPSSLNAFAPSYQTAFGNIPVAPSTSSASCHLTSTFQVLIIGSVIGALFSAFM
;
A
#
# COMPACT_ATOMS: atom_id res chain seq x y z
N MET A 1 27.33 40.12 30.67
CA MET A 1 26.99 39.89 29.23
C MET A 1 27.13 38.42 28.79
N ALA A 2 27.87 37.57 29.48
CA ALA A 2 28.03 36.13 29.10
C ALA A 2 26.76 35.27 29.20
N ASN A 3 25.84 35.57 30.15
CA ASN A 3 24.66 34.75 30.39
C ASN A 3 23.54 34.85 29.32
N VAL A 4 23.47 35.96 28.60
CA VAL A 4 22.45 36.17 27.56
C VAL A 4 22.78 35.39 26.28
N LEU A 5 24.08 35.33 25.96
CA LEU A 5 24.57 34.57 24.82
C LEU A 5 24.36 33.06 24.98
N ASN A 6 24.53 32.56 26.21
CA ASN A 6 24.27 31.15 26.52
C ASN A 6 22.79 30.77 26.39
N HIS A 7 21.86 31.63 26.84
CA HIS A 7 20.42 31.35 26.80
C HIS A 7 19.90 31.27 25.36
N ASN A 8 20.34 32.17 24.48
CA ASN A 8 19.91 32.17 23.08
C ASN A 8 20.48 30.95 22.31
N TRP A 9 21.69 30.51 22.66
CA TRP A 9 22.27 29.32 22.08
C TRP A 9 21.51 28.04 22.48
N PHE A 10 21.17 27.88 23.77
CA PHE A 10 20.34 26.77 24.24
C PHE A 10 18.95 26.76 23.60
N PHE A 11 18.32 27.92 23.46
CA PHE A 11 17.01 28.02 22.83
C PHE A 11 17.07 27.64 21.35
N SER A 12 18.11 28.05 20.65
CA SER A 12 18.35 27.70 19.24
C SER A 12 18.58 26.19 19.06
N VAL A 13 19.38 25.58 19.91
CA VAL A 13 19.64 24.14 19.88
C VAL A 13 18.38 23.35 20.22
N PHE A 14 17.60 23.78 21.22
CA PHE A 14 16.33 23.17 21.59
C PHE A 14 15.31 23.25 20.43
N LEU A 15 15.21 24.40 19.78
CA LEU A 15 14.35 24.59 18.61
C LEU A 15 14.79 23.70 17.44
N LEU A 16 16.08 23.57 17.20
CA LEU A 16 16.63 22.68 16.18
C LEU A 16 16.28 21.21 16.47
N ILE A 17 16.44 20.78 17.72
CA ILE A 17 16.05 19.42 18.14
C ILE A 17 14.54 19.20 17.98
N LEU A 18 13.72 20.19 18.33
CA LEU A 18 12.27 20.12 18.16
C LEU A 18 11.88 20.00 16.68
N LEU A 19 12.53 20.75 15.79
CA LEU A 19 12.30 20.66 14.34
C LEU A 19 12.72 19.31 13.77
N LEU A 20 13.77 18.68 14.30
CA LEU A 20 14.21 17.34 13.90
C LEU A 20 13.24 16.23 14.35
N GLN A 21 12.35 16.51 15.30
CA GLN A 21 11.33 15.56 15.77
C GLN A 21 10.08 15.52 14.88
N ILE A 22 9.93 16.42 13.91
CA ILE A 22 8.82 16.42 12.97
C ILE A 22 9.02 15.29 11.96
N GLN A 23 8.67 14.09 12.37
CA GLN A 23 8.70 12.89 11.53
C GLN A 23 7.39 12.78 10.77
N THR A 24 7.43 12.92 9.48
CA THR A 24 6.31 12.53 8.63
C THR A 24 6.20 11.00 8.62
N LYS A 25 5.17 10.47 9.26
CA LYS A 25 4.86 9.04 9.16
C LYS A 25 4.35 8.77 7.76
N VAL A 26 5.14 8.08 6.96
CA VAL A 26 4.66 7.53 5.68
C VAL A 26 3.86 6.28 6.03
N LEU A 27 2.55 6.32 5.78
CA LEU A 27 1.68 5.15 5.91
C LEU A 27 1.76 4.39 4.58
N CYS A 28 2.22 3.16 4.63
CA CYS A 28 2.23 2.25 3.49
C CYS A 28 1.08 1.26 3.65
N PHE A 29 0.26 1.11 2.63
CA PHE A 29 -0.87 0.19 2.64
C PHE A 29 -0.59 -1.00 1.72
N GLN A 30 -1.10 -2.16 2.12
CA GLN A 30 -1.08 -3.35 1.29
C GLN A 30 -2.49 -3.58 0.74
N TYR A 31 -2.65 -3.45 -0.57
CA TYR A 31 -3.91 -3.62 -1.26
C TYR A 31 -4.00 -5.01 -1.87
N LYS A 32 -5.01 -5.80 -1.46
CA LYS A 32 -5.29 -7.08 -2.09
C LYS A 32 -6.02 -6.87 -3.41
N VAL A 33 -5.39 -7.25 -4.50
CA VAL A 33 -5.93 -7.07 -5.86
C VAL A 33 -7.16 -7.94 -6.06
N GLY A 34 -8.27 -7.33 -6.49
CA GLY A 34 -9.54 -7.98 -6.69
C GLY A 34 -10.35 -8.23 -5.41
N ASP A 35 -9.88 -7.75 -4.25
CA ASP A 35 -10.54 -7.86 -2.94
C ASP A 35 -10.95 -9.31 -2.62
N LEU A 36 -12.26 -9.59 -2.47
CA LEU A 36 -12.78 -10.92 -2.17
C LEU A 36 -12.64 -11.92 -3.33
N ALA A 37 -12.59 -11.42 -4.57
CA ALA A 37 -12.45 -12.27 -5.75
C ALA A 37 -11.01 -12.79 -5.94
N CYS A 38 -10.01 -12.17 -5.27
CA CYS A 38 -8.61 -12.48 -5.45
C CYS A 38 -8.16 -12.28 -6.92
N TRP A 39 -6.95 -12.77 -7.26
CA TRP A 39 -6.45 -12.72 -8.63
C TRP A 39 -6.89 -13.96 -9.41
N GLY A 40 -7.76 -13.78 -10.37
CA GLY A 40 -8.32 -14.85 -11.19
C GLY A 40 -9.17 -14.31 -12.33
N LEU A 41 -9.76 -15.21 -13.11
CA LEU A 41 -10.64 -14.81 -14.20
C LEU A 41 -11.88 -14.10 -13.67
N PRO A 42 -12.17 -12.87 -14.14
CA PRO A 42 -13.41 -12.19 -13.83
C PRO A 42 -14.62 -13.01 -14.29
N THR A 43 -15.66 -13.02 -13.50
CA THR A 43 -16.93 -13.64 -13.90
C THR A 43 -17.64 -12.81 -14.97
N SER A 44 -18.54 -13.42 -15.74
CA SER A 44 -19.37 -12.71 -16.72
C SER A 44 -20.17 -11.56 -16.10
N ALA A 45 -20.63 -11.73 -14.86
CA ALA A 45 -21.36 -10.71 -14.11
C ALA A 45 -20.46 -9.52 -13.68
N ASN A 46 -19.14 -9.71 -13.59
CA ASN A 46 -18.19 -8.68 -13.18
C ASN A 46 -16.94 -8.66 -14.09
N SER A 47 -17.15 -8.58 -15.38
CA SER A 47 -16.06 -8.58 -16.39
C SER A 47 -15.08 -7.42 -16.26
N GLN A 48 -15.46 -6.33 -15.58
CA GLN A 48 -14.67 -5.14 -15.34
C GLN A 48 -14.08 -5.07 -13.92
N LEU A 49 -13.93 -6.21 -13.25
CA LEU A 49 -13.49 -6.32 -11.86
C LEU A 49 -12.24 -5.45 -11.59
N TYR A 50 -11.16 -5.69 -12.31
CA TYR A 50 -9.87 -5.02 -12.08
C TYR A 50 -9.88 -3.54 -12.50
N GLY A 51 -10.62 -3.20 -13.56
CA GLY A 51 -10.80 -1.81 -13.98
C GLY A 51 -11.60 -0.98 -12.97
N LYS A 52 -12.59 -1.59 -12.32
CA LYS A 52 -13.31 -0.95 -11.20
C LYS A 52 -12.42 -0.88 -9.97
N TRP A 53 -11.77 -1.98 -9.62
CA TRP A 53 -10.90 -2.06 -8.45
C TRP A 53 -9.83 -0.95 -8.48
N SER A 54 -9.13 -0.75 -9.60
CA SER A 54 -8.09 0.27 -9.72
C SER A 54 -8.60 1.71 -9.56
N LYS A 55 -9.86 1.98 -9.90
CA LYS A 55 -10.48 3.30 -9.74
C LYS A 55 -10.80 3.64 -8.29
N TYR A 56 -11.02 2.64 -7.44
CA TYR A 56 -11.34 2.84 -6.03
C TYR A 56 -10.11 2.87 -5.12
N HIS A 57 -8.94 2.49 -5.63
CA HIS A 57 -7.71 2.43 -4.86
C HIS A 57 -6.71 3.49 -5.33
N ASN A 58 -6.44 4.45 -4.47
CA ASN A 58 -5.49 5.52 -4.73
C ASN A 58 -4.12 5.09 -4.19
N LEU A 59 -3.24 4.66 -5.09
CA LEU A 59 -1.94 4.10 -4.73
C LEU A 59 -0.88 5.19 -4.63
N THR A 60 -0.03 5.06 -3.63
CA THR A 60 1.07 5.99 -3.36
C THR A 60 2.40 5.26 -3.23
N LEU A 61 3.48 6.02 -3.25
CA LEU A 61 4.83 5.51 -2.99
C LEU A 61 4.88 4.77 -1.64
N GLY A 62 5.40 3.57 -1.64
CA GLY A 62 5.51 2.70 -0.48
C GLY A 62 4.37 1.69 -0.34
N ASP A 63 3.25 1.90 -1.01
CA ASP A 63 2.17 0.93 -1.03
C ASP A 63 2.56 -0.37 -1.74
N SER A 64 1.78 -1.41 -1.51
CA SER A 64 2.03 -2.73 -2.09
C SER A 64 0.75 -3.33 -2.67
N LEU A 65 0.89 -4.01 -3.80
CA LEU A 65 -0.15 -4.82 -4.42
C LEU A 65 0.06 -6.29 -4.05
N LEU A 66 -0.93 -6.89 -3.43
CA LEU A 66 -0.93 -8.31 -3.07
C LEU A 66 -1.83 -9.09 -4.03
N PHE A 67 -1.25 -10.01 -4.77
CA PHE A 67 -1.96 -10.92 -5.66
C PHE A 67 -2.04 -12.30 -5.02
N LEU A 68 -3.25 -12.77 -4.75
CA LEU A 68 -3.53 -14.10 -4.20
C LEU A 68 -4.19 -14.97 -5.25
N TYR A 69 -3.61 -16.11 -5.56
CA TYR A 69 -4.09 -17.06 -6.57
C TYR A 69 -3.55 -18.46 -6.33
N PRO A 70 -4.20 -19.52 -6.83
CA PRO A 70 -3.63 -20.86 -6.82
C PRO A 70 -2.41 -20.92 -7.76
N PRO A 71 -1.19 -21.23 -7.27
CA PRO A 71 0.03 -21.18 -8.09
C PRO A 71 0.08 -22.24 -9.20
N SER A 72 -0.74 -23.30 -9.09
CA SER A 72 -0.90 -24.32 -10.12
C SER A 72 -1.83 -23.90 -11.27
N GLN A 73 -2.58 -22.81 -11.10
CA GLN A 73 -3.61 -22.39 -12.06
C GLN A 73 -3.34 -21.03 -12.67
N ASP A 74 -2.55 -20.18 -11.98
CA ASP A 74 -2.34 -18.81 -12.40
C ASP A 74 -0.94 -18.29 -12.05
N SER A 75 -0.65 -17.12 -12.59
CA SER A 75 0.53 -16.32 -12.30
C SER A 75 0.26 -14.85 -12.55
N VAL A 76 1.16 -14.00 -12.10
CA VAL A 76 1.10 -12.55 -12.36
C VAL A 76 2.33 -12.13 -13.12
N ILE A 77 2.15 -11.41 -14.19
CA ILE A 77 3.24 -10.78 -14.91
C ILE A 77 3.04 -9.27 -14.99
N GLN A 78 4.13 -8.53 -14.82
CA GLN A 78 4.18 -7.12 -15.16
C GLN A 78 4.61 -7.00 -16.62
N VAL A 79 3.92 -6.15 -17.37
CA VAL A 79 4.15 -5.97 -18.80
C VAL A 79 4.23 -4.48 -19.15
N THR A 80 4.66 -4.18 -20.39
CA THR A 80 4.56 -2.82 -20.95
C THR A 80 3.11 -2.47 -21.30
N GLU A 81 2.82 -1.18 -21.43
CA GLU A 81 1.50 -0.70 -21.86
C GLU A 81 1.05 -1.34 -23.18
N GLU A 82 1.97 -1.44 -24.14
CA GLU A 82 1.69 -2.07 -25.43
C GLU A 82 1.32 -3.55 -25.28
N SER A 83 2.11 -4.29 -24.50
CA SER A 83 1.85 -5.70 -24.22
C SER A 83 0.54 -5.91 -23.47
N PHE A 84 0.18 -4.98 -22.57
CA PHE A 84 -1.10 -4.98 -21.85
C PHE A 84 -2.29 -4.78 -22.80
N LYS A 85 -2.18 -3.87 -23.75
CA LYS A 85 -3.23 -3.61 -24.76
C LYS A 85 -3.43 -4.82 -25.66
N ASN A 86 -2.34 -5.39 -26.14
CA ASN A 86 -2.33 -6.50 -27.09
C ASN A 86 -2.38 -7.88 -26.43
N CYS A 87 -2.42 -7.95 -25.10
CA CYS A 87 -2.34 -9.20 -24.35
C CYS A 87 -1.13 -10.08 -24.75
N ASN A 88 0.03 -9.43 -24.96
CA ASN A 88 1.27 -10.12 -25.26
C ASN A 88 1.98 -10.52 -23.94
N ILE A 89 2.04 -11.81 -23.67
CA ILE A 89 2.62 -12.36 -22.44
C ILE A 89 4.03 -12.90 -22.61
N LYS A 90 4.65 -12.76 -23.79
CA LYS A 90 5.92 -13.44 -24.13
C LYS A 90 7.14 -12.84 -23.45
N ASN A 91 7.15 -11.51 -23.24
CA ASN A 91 8.31 -10.79 -22.70
C ASN A 91 7.87 -9.95 -21.48
N PRO A 92 7.61 -10.57 -20.33
CA PRO A 92 7.24 -9.85 -19.14
C PRO A 92 8.42 -9.07 -18.54
N ILE A 93 8.14 -7.92 -17.94
CA ILE A 93 9.11 -7.14 -17.15
C ILE A 93 9.41 -7.88 -15.84
N LEU A 94 8.37 -8.46 -15.23
CA LEU A 94 8.45 -9.25 -13.99
C LEU A 94 7.51 -10.44 -14.11
N PHE A 95 7.91 -11.59 -13.57
CA PHE A 95 7.11 -12.80 -13.48
C PHE A 95 7.02 -13.29 -12.04
N MET A 96 5.81 -13.54 -11.56
CA MET A 96 5.52 -14.03 -10.21
C MET A 96 4.55 -15.21 -10.29
N SER A 97 4.89 -16.33 -9.63
CA SER A 97 4.11 -17.58 -9.69
C SER A 97 3.98 -18.31 -8.35
N ASN A 98 4.25 -17.63 -7.25
CA ASN A 98 4.28 -18.23 -5.91
C ASN A 98 2.91 -18.30 -5.21
N GLY A 99 1.83 -17.84 -5.86
CA GLY A 99 0.47 -17.85 -5.30
C GLY A 99 0.17 -16.75 -4.29
N ASN A 100 1.19 -16.12 -3.74
CA ASN A 100 1.14 -14.99 -2.82
C ASN A 100 2.17 -13.96 -3.25
N SER A 101 1.87 -13.25 -4.33
CA SER A 101 2.82 -12.36 -4.98
C SER A 101 2.63 -10.93 -4.51
N LEU A 102 3.71 -10.32 -4.02
CA LEU A 102 3.73 -8.94 -3.53
C LEU A 102 4.54 -8.07 -4.48
N PHE A 103 3.93 -6.99 -4.95
CA PHE A 103 4.58 -5.96 -5.74
C PHE A 103 4.61 -4.63 -4.97
N ASN A 104 5.81 -4.12 -4.67
CA ASN A 104 5.98 -2.87 -3.95
C ASN A 104 6.09 -1.68 -4.92
N ILE A 105 5.36 -0.62 -4.63
CA ILE A 105 5.39 0.63 -5.39
C ILE A 105 6.59 1.45 -4.91
N THR A 106 7.63 1.51 -5.73
CA THR A 106 8.90 2.18 -5.42
C THR A 106 9.03 3.55 -6.07
N THR A 107 8.04 4.01 -6.83
CA THR A 107 8.03 5.30 -7.52
C THR A 107 6.84 6.14 -7.08
N SER A 108 7.04 7.46 -7.00
CA SER A 108 5.97 8.40 -6.64
C SER A 108 5.02 8.73 -7.79
N LYS A 109 5.40 8.40 -9.04
CA LYS A 109 4.59 8.60 -10.25
C LYS A 109 4.90 7.50 -11.25
N GLY A 110 3.86 7.01 -11.93
CA GLY A 110 4.00 6.04 -13.00
C GLY A 110 2.79 5.15 -13.16
N ASP A 111 2.77 4.44 -14.27
CA ASP A 111 1.73 3.48 -14.61
C ASP A 111 2.32 2.07 -14.58
N PHE A 112 1.58 1.16 -13.96
CA PHE A 112 1.95 -0.24 -13.86
C PHE A 112 0.86 -1.10 -14.47
N TYR A 113 1.28 -2.05 -15.30
CA TYR A 113 0.40 -2.92 -16.05
C TYR A 113 0.68 -4.37 -15.70
N PHE A 114 -0.34 -5.06 -15.21
CA PHE A 114 -0.27 -6.46 -14.82
C PHE A 114 -1.29 -7.27 -15.59
N THR A 115 -0.94 -8.51 -15.92
CA THR A 115 -1.86 -9.49 -16.49
C THR A 115 -1.52 -10.88 -15.98
N SER A 116 -2.46 -11.82 -16.15
CA SER A 116 -2.15 -13.23 -15.95
C SER A 116 -1.09 -13.69 -16.94
N GLY A 117 -0.17 -14.52 -16.49
CA GLY A 117 0.79 -15.21 -17.36
C GLY A 117 0.21 -16.42 -18.09
N VAL A 118 -1.06 -16.75 -17.82
CA VAL A 118 -1.76 -17.84 -18.48
C VAL A 118 -2.37 -17.37 -19.80
N ALA A 119 -2.15 -18.11 -20.87
CA ALA A 119 -2.66 -17.77 -22.18
C ALA A 119 -4.20 -17.69 -22.19
N GLY A 120 -4.73 -16.66 -22.83
CA GLY A 120 -6.18 -16.43 -22.93
C GLY A 120 -6.80 -15.71 -21.72
N HIS A 121 -6.14 -15.61 -20.58
CA HIS A 121 -6.68 -14.95 -19.38
C HIS A 121 -6.73 -13.44 -19.55
N CYS A 122 -5.71 -12.82 -20.12
CA CYS A 122 -5.68 -11.39 -20.43
C CYS A 122 -6.86 -10.96 -21.32
N GLN A 123 -7.17 -11.73 -22.37
CA GLN A 123 -8.28 -11.48 -23.28
C GLN A 123 -9.65 -11.55 -22.57
N LYS A 124 -9.71 -12.32 -21.47
CA LYS A 124 -10.89 -12.43 -20.60
C LYS A 124 -10.86 -11.40 -19.47
N ASN A 125 -10.12 -10.31 -19.63
CA ASN A 125 -10.02 -9.18 -18.70
C ASN A 125 -9.35 -9.49 -17.35
N GLN A 126 -8.56 -10.58 -17.24
CA GLN A 126 -7.68 -10.75 -16.10
C GLN A 126 -6.41 -9.92 -16.29
N LYS A 127 -6.57 -8.62 -16.17
CA LYS A 127 -5.53 -7.61 -16.34
C LYS A 127 -5.84 -6.37 -15.51
N LEU A 128 -4.81 -5.78 -14.92
CA LEU A 128 -4.89 -4.64 -14.02
C LEU A 128 -3.96 -3.53 -14.49
N HIS A 129 -4.49 -2.33 -14.64
CA HIS A 129 -3.72 -1.10 -14.77
C HIS A 129 -3.90 -0.26 -13.51
N VAL A 130 -2.79 0.22 -12.94
CA VAL A 130 -2.77 1.14 -11.81
C VAL A 130 -1.85 2.30 -12.11
N SER A 131 -2.29 3.51 -11.74
CA SER A 131 -1.53 4.76 -11.85
C SER A 131 -1.20 5.28 -10.46
N VAL A 132 0.06 5.65 -10.26
CA VAL A 132 0.59 6.19 -9.00
C VAL A 132 0.92 7.66 -9.19
N GLY A 133 0.46 8.52 -8.25
CA GLY A 133 0.81 9.94 -8.23
C GLY A 133 0.22 10.77 -9.37
N GLY A 134 -0.60 10.17 -10.21
CA GLY A 134 -1.46 10.90 -11.13
C GLY A 134 -2.69 11.32 -10.37
N GLY A 135 -2.93 12.61 -10.20
CA GLY A 135 -4.22 13.15 -9.77
C GLY A 135 -5.27 12.81 -10.84
N GLY A 136 -5.62 11.55 -10.93
CA GLY A 136 -6.64 11.00 -11.82
C GLY A 136 -7.98 11.18 -11.16
N GLY A 137 -8.76 12.02 -11.79
CA GLY A 137 -10.02 12.50 -11.34
C GLY A 137 -11.03 11.45 -10.94
N GLY A 138 -11.86 11.86 -10.07
CA GLY A 138 -13.19 11.33 -9.93
C GLY A 138 -13.53 10.79 -8.57
N GLY A 139 -14.11 11.63 -7.78
CA GLY A 139 -14.87 11.27 -6.62
C GLY A 139 -14.32 11.89 -5.36
N GLY A 140 -14.57 13.20 -5.18
CA GLY A 140 -14.59 13.79 -3.86
C GLY A 140 -15.57 12.97 -3.01
N VAL A 141 -15.07 12.37 -1.97
CA VAL A 141 -15.89 11.94 -0.86
C VAL A 141 -15.60 12.92 0.25
N ASP A 142 -16.54 13.83 0.39
CA ASP A 142 -16.64 14.67 1.57
C ASP A 142 -16.63 13.77 2.80
N ALA A 143 -15.74 14.09 3.71
CA ALA A 143 -15.75 13.53 5.04
C ALA A 143 -16.96 14.11 5.77
N ALA A 144 -17.95 13.29 6.05
CA ALA A 144 -18.78 13.34 7.26
C ALA A 144 -19.98 12.40 7.09
N ALA A 145 -20.09 11.39 7.93
CA ALA A 145 -21.27 11.13 8.74
C ALA A 145 -21.22 9.71 9.27
N GLY A 146 -21.41 9.58 10.54
CA GLY A 146 -21.41 8.38 11.33
C GLY A 146 -22.54 7.39 10.96
N PRO A 147 -22.56 6.23 11.67
CA PRO A 147 -23.30 5.05 11.27
C PRO A 147 -24.78 5.22 11.51
N SER A 148 -25.57 5.16 10.46
CA SER A 148 -26.99 4.91 10.53
C SER A 148 -27.25 3.42 10.30
N SER A 149 -27.75 2.79 11.36
CA SER A 149 -28.28 1.45 11.36
C SER A 149 -29.43 1.32 10.36
N LEU A 150 -29.29 0.40 9.40
CA LEU A 150 -30.42 -0.12 8.67
C LEU A 150 -30.36 -1.65 8.71
N ASN A 151 -31.36 -2.20 9.37
CA ASN A 151 -31.71 -3.61 9.36
C ASN A 151 -31.96 -4.06 7.93
N ALA A 152 -31.13 -4.94 7.41
CA ALA A 152 -31.42 -5.68 6.20
C ALA A 152 -31.47 -7.18 6.54
N PHE A 153 -32.60 -7.76 6.29
CA PHE A 153 -32.92 -9.19 6.37
C PHE A 153 -31.81 -10.00 5.69
N ALA A 154 -31.14 -10.85 6.45
CA ALA A 154 -30.24 -11.84 5.92
C ALA A 154 -30.97 -13.14 5.72
N PRO A 155 -30.90 -13.78 4.53
CA PRO A 155 -31.34 -15.16 4.38
C PRO A 155 -30.32 -16.06 5.09
N SER A 156 -30.81 -16.89 5.99
CA SER A 156 -30.05 -17.87 6.76
C SER A 156 -29.53 -18.98 5.86
N TYR A 157 -28.22 -19.01 5.62
CA TYR A 157 -27.51 -20.19 5.13
C TYR A 157 -26.95 -20.94 6.33
N GLN A 158 -27.39 -22.18 6.53
CA GLN A 158 -26.77 -23.05 7.51
C GLN A 158 -25.32 -23.36 7.08
N THR A 159 -24.38 -22.83 7.82
CA THR A 159 -22.96 -23.09 7.61
C THR A 159 -22.58 -24.44 8.21
N ALA A 160 -22.26 -25.40 7.36
CA ALA A 160 -21.75 -26.73 7.72
C ALA A 160 -20.21 -26.72 7.94
N PHE A 161 -19.62 -25.64 8.40
CA PHE A 161 -18.19 -25.58 8.75
C PHE A 161 -18.03 -24.90 10.10
N GLY A 162 -17.42 -25.66 11.03
CA GLY A 162 -17.21 -25.25 12.40
C GLY A 162 -16.43 -23.95 12.56
N ASN A 163 -16.61 -23.32 13.71
CA ASN A 163 -16.02 -22.05 14.14
C ASN A 163 -14.51 -21.98 13.88
N ILE A 164 -14.11 -21.26 12.83
CA ILE A 164 -12.76 -20.74 12.70
C ILE A 164 -12.81 -19.33 13.31
N PRO A 165 -12.04 -19.02 14.35
CA PRO A 165 -11.96 -17.66 14.85
C PRO A 165 -11.37 -16.77 13.77
N VAL A 166 -12.20 -15.91 13.18
CA VAL A 166 -11.77 -14.86 12.27
C VAL A 166 -11.09 -13.80 13.12
N ALA A 167 -9.76 -13.83 13.16
CA ALA A 167 -9.01 -12.69 13.66
C ALA A 167 -9.24 -11.49 12.71
N PRO A 168 -9.53 -10.29 13.23
CA PRO A 168 -9.64 -9.12 12.39
C PRO A 168 -8.26 -8.83 11.78
N SER A 169 -8.12 -9.10 10.49
CA SER A 169 -6.91 -8.78 9.73
C SER A 169 -6.88 -7.29 9.39
N THR A 170 -6.64 -6.46 10.37
CA THR A 170 -6.11 -5.10 10.15
C THR A 170 -4.60 -5.22 10.02
N SER A 171 -4.14 -5.71 8.89
CA SER A 171 -2.72 -5.64 8.56
C SER A 171 -2.40 -4.29 7.93
N SER A 172 -2.37 -3.24 8.77
CA SER A 172 -1.59 -2.06 8.46
C SER A 172 -0.12 -2.47 8.67
N ALA A 173 0.52 -2.91 7.60
CA ALA A 173 1.96 -3.06 7.59
C ALA A 173 2.56 -1.66 7.67
N SER A 174 2.87 -1.21 8.88
CA SER A 174 3.68 -0.02 9.06
C SER A 174 5.07 -0.35 8.54
N CYS A 175 5.46 0.26 7.43
CA CYS A 175 6.85 0.28 7.00
C CYS A 175 7.61 1.12 8.03
N HIS A 176 8.03 0.49 9.11
CA HIS A 176 8.97 1.08 10.05
C HIS A 176 10.34 1.14 9.36
N LEU A 177 10.61 2.22 8.67
CA LEU A 177 11.97 2.67 8.53
C LEU A 177 12.37 3.21 9.92
N THR A 178 12.67 2.32 10.85
CA THR A 178 13.26 2.69 12.12
C THR A 178 14.64 3.23 11.82
N SER A 179 14.73 4.54 11.73
CA SER A 179 16.00 5.24 11.75
C SER A 179 16.62 5.04 13.15
N THR A 180 17.35 3.95 13.31
CA THR A 180 18.20 3.69 14.48
C THR A 180 19.24 4.80 14.66
N PHE A 181 19.48 5.60 13.63
CA PHE A 181 20.33 6.80 13.68
C PHE A 181 19.82 7.87 14.65
N GLN A 182 18.53 7.98 14.91
CA GLN A 182 18.01 9.04 15.76
C GLN A 182 18.30 8.83 17.25
N VAL A 183 18.27 7.60 17.70
CA VAL A 183 18.60 7.29 19.10
C VAL A 183 20.06 7.59 19.41
N LEU A 184 20.94 7.34 18.42
CA LEU A 184 22.38 7.62 18.56
C LEU A 184 22.68 9.13 18.56
N ILE A 185 21.99 9.92 17.74
CA ILE A 185 22.16 11.39 17.69
C ILE A 185 21.67 12.02 19.00
N ILE A 186 20.51 11.61 19.51
CA ILE A 186 19.97 12.14 20.76
C ILE A 186 20.92 11.80 21.92
N GLY A 187 21.41 10.58 21.98
CA GLY A 187 22.37 10.15 23.01
C GLY A 187 23.67 10.93 22.97
N SER A 188 24.23 11.21 21.78
CA SER A 188 25.47 11.97 21.63
C SER A 188 25.29 13.45 21.97
N VAL A 189 24.17 14.07 21.63
CA VAL A 189 23.86 15.47 21.96
C VAL A 189 23.67 15.64 23.46
N ILE A 190 22.94 14.73 24.12
CA ILE A 190 22.77 14.77 25.57
C ILE A 190 24.11 14.56 26.28
N GLY A 191 24.94 13.63 25.81
CA GLY A 191 26.29 13.39 26.36
C GLY A 191 27.22 14.60 26.22
N ALA A 192 27.17 15.28 25.06
CA ALA A 192 27.97 16.50 24.83
C ALA A 192 27.49 17.67 25.70
N LEU A 193 26.20 17.80 25.96
CA LEU A 193 25.65 18.82 26.85
C LEU A 193 26.03 18.56 28.31
N PHE A 194 26.04 17.31 28.75
CA PHE A 194 26.51 16.93 30.09
C PHE A 194 28.01 17.22 30.27
N SER A 195 28.84 16.96 29.27
CA SER A 195 30.28 17.21 29.32
C SER A 195 30.63 18.70 29.34
N ALA A 196 29.77 19.56 28.79
CA ALA A 196 29.96 21.01 28.81
C ALA A 196 29.52 21.67 30.13
N PHE A 197 28.83 20.94 30.99
CA PHE A 197 28.32 21.44 32.30
C PHE A 197 29.18 21.02 33.47
N MET A 198 30.14 20.07 33.30
CA MET A 198 31.08 19.64 34.28
C MET A 198 32.42 20.41 34.10
#